data_7440ca4d96df7c517f5c9d5f83d10b00
#
_entry.id   7440ca4d96df7c517f5c9d5f83d10b00
#
_cell.length_a   1.000
_cell.length_b   1.000
_cell.length_c   1.000
_cell.angle_alpha   90.00
_cell.angle_beta   90.00
_cell.angle_gamma   90.00
#
_symmetry.space_group_name_H-M   'P 1'
#
loop_
_entity.id
_entity.type
_entity.pdbx_description
1 polymer ?
#
loop_
_entity_poly.entity_id
_entity_poly.type
_entity_poly.pdbx_seq_one_letter_code
_entity_poly.pdbx_strand_id
1 'polypeptide(L)'
;GTDVTDTAPDSTPEIVEAELELEPEPTEELPAEAPGTEKSSEPMPELEEPSIPPEPTDTPVLEPDYELDAEIPTGWHNAPVTITVRLIDKNNTGWVKIEAAFSSEDSADRFDVTEEWNEYGYLERTMPDNGTVFFFVTDPMGMEHELPLDVYCMDFEAPMLRAGINGTLLRVEASDTLSGIAAVFVNDELYTTLDNGELNVRIDNLTDDAYLYIDALDNAGNWTDYVVLANPFYEEETEPAPTP
;
A
#
# COMPACT_ATOMS: atom_id res chain seq x y z
N GLY A 1 -47.58 -22.75 16.02
CA GLY A 1 -47.26 -23.95 15.29
C GLY A 1 -47.14 -23.65 13.82
N THR A 2 -45.95 -23.63 13.26
CA THR A 2 -45.59 -24.12 11.93
C THR A 2 -44.06 -24.17 11.88
N ASP A 3 -43.61 -25.40 11.93
CA ASP A 3 -42.25 -25.87 11.73
C ASP A 3 -41.89 -25.68 10.24
N VAL A 4 -40.80 -24.99 9.91
CA VAL A 4 -40.20 -24.95 8.58
C VAL A 4 -38.74 -25.36 8.70
N THR A 5 -38.55 -26.67 8.41
CA THR A 5 -37.21 -27.26 8.18
C THR A 5 -36.71 -26.79 6.83
N ASP A 6 -35.66 -25.94 6.81
CA ASP A 6 -34.90 -25.59 5.63
C ASP A 6 -33.76 -26.59 5.43
N THR A 7 -33.86 -27.33 4.33
CA THR A 7 -32.90 -28.35 3.92
C THR A 7 -31.95 -27.72 2.88
N ALA A 8 -30.69 -27.50 3.22
CA ALA A 8 -29.65 -27.11 2.29
C ALA A 8 -29.32 -28.25 1.31
N PRO A 9 -29.06 -27.96 0.02
CA PRO A 9 -28.57 -28.97 -0.91
C PRO A 9 -27.05 -29.10 -0.80
N ASP A 10 -26.65 -30.34 -0.52
CA ASP A 10 -25.31 -30.88 -0.65
C ASP A 10 -24.89 -30.88 -2.14
N SER A 11 -23.89 -30.10 -2.51
CA SER A 11 -23.29 -30.10 -3.85
C SER A 11 -21.81 -30.42 -3.71
N THR A 12 -21.50 -31.70 -3.75
CA THR A 12 -20.13 -32.19 -3.94
C THR A 12 -19.77 -32.08 -5.43
N PRO A 13 -18.67 -31.40 -5.83
CA PRO A 13 -18.21 -31.44 -7.21
C PRO A 13 -17.48 -32.75 -7.49
N GLU A 14 -17.97 -33.45 -8.52
CA GLU A 14 -17.40 -34.61 -9.13
C GLU A 14 -16.07 -34.28 -9.84
N ILE A 15 -14.98 -34.91 -9.37
CA ILE A 15 -13.66 -34.80 -9.99
C ILE A 15 -13.65 -35.69 -11.24
N VAL A 16 -13.59 -35.07 -12.41
CA VAL A 16 -13.35 -35.78 -13.67
C VAL A 16 -11.85 -35.86 -13.89
N GLU A 17 -11.27 -37.03 -13.69
CA GLU A 17 -9.90 -37.35 -14.13
C GLU A 17 -9.88 -37.43 -15.67
N ALA A 18 -9.14 -36.52 -16.29
CA ALA A 18 -8.81 -36.61 -17.71
C ALA A 18 -7.50 -37.39 -17.87
N GLU A 19 -7.61 -38.58 -18.42
CA GLU A 19 -6.50 -39.42 -18.86
C GLU A 19 -5.80 -38.77 -20.04
N LEU A 20 -4.52 -38.40 -19.89
CA LEU A 20 -3.66 -37.94 -20.97
C LEU A 20 -3.08 -39.16 -21.72
N GLU A 21 -3.60 -39.41 -22.91
CA GLU A 21 -3.00 -40.30 -23.90
C GLU A 21 -1.68 -39.73 -24.45
N LEU A 22 -0.58 -40.46 -24.23
CA LEU A 22 0.74 -40.18 -24.78
C LEU A 22 0.79 -40.77 -26.20
N GLU A 23 0.91 -39.91 -27.22
CA GLU A 23 1.26 -40.34 -28.58
C GLU A 23 2.77 -40.65 -28.67
N PRO A 24 3.15 -41.72 -29.41
CA PRO A 24 4.54 -42.14 -29.54
C PRO A 24 5.31 -41.27 -30.57
N GLU A 25 6.55 -40.97 -30.23
CA GLU A 25 7.52 -40.26 -31.09
C GLU A 25 7.87 -41.04 -32.37
N PRO A 26 8.10 -40.39 -33.53
CA PRO A 26 8.57 -41.05 -34.74
C PRO A 26 10.08 -41.33 -34.69
N THR A 27 10.41 -42.57 -34.93
CA THR A 27 11.77 -43.12 -35.08
C THR A 27 12.38 -42.64 -36.41
N GLU A 28 13.46 -41.86 -36.38
CA GLU A 28 14.28 -41.54 -37.55
C GLU A 28 15.19 -42.74 -37.91
N GLU A 29 14.98 -43.29 -39.11
CA GLU A 29 15.87 -44.28 -39.75
C GLU A 29 17.11 -43.60 -40.36
N LEU A 30 18.29 -44.12 -40.02
CA LEU A 30 19.56 -43.80 -40.63
C LEU A 30 19.68 -44.49 -42.00
N PRO A 31 20.10 -43.82 -43.10
CA PRO A 31 20.42 -44.51 -44.35
C PRO A 31 21.86 -45.05 -44.37
N ALA A 32 21.94 -46.25 -44.93
CA ALA A 32 23.13 -47.07 -45.07
C ALA A 32 24.21 -46.48 -46.00
N GLU A 33 25.45 -46.83 -45.66
CA GLU A 33 26.68 -46.62 -46.45
C GLU A 33 26.63 -47.36 -47.79
N ALA A 34 27.21 -46.76 -48.85
CA ALA A 34 27.60 -47.44 -50.08
C ALA A 34 29.04 -47.10 -50.41
N PRO A 35 29.79 -48.04 -51.04
CA PRO A 35 31.26 -48.07 -51.03
C PRO A 35 31.92 -47.41 -52.23
N GLY A 36 33.17 -47.08 -52.00
CA GLY A 36 34.20 -46.44 -52.69
C GLY A 36 34.37 -46.53 -54.18
N THR A 37 35.02 -45.52 -54.76
CA THR A 37 35.89 -45.62 -55.92
C THR A 37 37.08 -44.67 -55.78
N GLU A 38 38.26 -45.26 -55.87
CA GLU A 38 39.57 -44.59 -56.00
C GLU A 38 39.70 -43.88 -57.38
N LYS A 39 40.42 -42.78 -57.35
CA LYS A 39 41.50 -42.29 -58.25
C LYS A 39 41.29 -40.87 -58.73
N SER A 40 42.17 -40.01 -58.37
CA SER A 40 43.17 -39.41 -59.26
C SER A 40 43.83 -38.20 -58.59
N SER A 41 45.13 -38.23 -58.50
CA SER A 41 45.97 -37.18 -57.95
C SER A 41 46.23 -36.12 -59.06
N GLU A 42 45.67 -34.94 -58.87
CA GLU A 42 46.15 -33.68 -59.45
C GLU A 42 46.53 -32.70 -58.31
N PRO A 43 47.55 -31.85 -58.46
CA PRO A 43 48.00 -30.97 -57.41
C PRO A 43 46.91 -29.92 -57.12
N MET A 44 46.45 -29.88 -55.89
CA MET A 44 45.52 -28.88 -55.40
C MET A 44 46.11 -27.48 -55.52
N PRO A 45 45.34 -26.50 -56.01
CA PRO A 45 45.65 -25.09 -55.73
C PRO A 45 45.53 -24.84 -54.20
N GLU A 46 46.45 -24.05 -53.67
CA GLU A 46 46.49 -23.59 -52.32
C GLU A 46 45.16 -22.96 -52.01
N LEU A 47 44.34 -23.67 -51.18
CA LEU A 47 43.08 -23.18 -50.68
C LEU A 47 43.42 -22.06 -49.70
N GLU A 48 43.08 -20.82 -50.09
CA GLU A 48 42.97 -19.72 -49.10
C GLU A 48 42.07 -20.22 -47.98
N GLU A 49 42.59 -20.22 -46.75
CA GLU A 49 41.81 -20.55 -45.54
C GLU A 49 40.57 -19.65 -45.53
N PRO A 50 39.35 -20.23 -45.43
CA PRO A 50 38.16 -19.39 -45.26
C PRO A 50 38.34 -18.51 -44.04
N SER A 51 38.35 -17.20 -44.23
CA SER A 51 38.33 -16.26 -43.11
C SER A 51 37.09 -16.56 -42.26
N ILE A 52 37.33 -17.10 -41.06
CA ILE A 52 36.29 -17.32 -40.07
C ILE A 52 35.62 -15.95 -39.84
N PRO A 53 34.30 -15.82 -40.08
CA PRO A 53 33.59 -14.59 -39.72
C PRO A 53 33.87 -14.30 -38.23
N PRO A 54 34.07 -13.04 -37.82
CA PRO A 54 34.23 -12.72 -36.42
C PRO A 54 33.03 -13.31 -35.67
N GLU A 55 33.32 -14.05 -34.61
CA GLU A 55 32.28 -14.54 -33.71
C GLU A 55 31.38 -13.36 -33.34
N PRO A 56 30.05 -13.52 -33.31
CA PRO A 56 29.16 -12.47 -32.87
C PRO A 56 29.62 -12.09 -31.47
N THR A 57 30.01 -10.83 -31.29
CA THR A 57 30.31 -10.26 -29.99
C THR A 57 29.01 -10.34 -29.23
N ASP A 58 28.93 -11.23 -28.23
CA ASP A 58 27.84 -11.27 -27.25
C ASP A 58 27.83 -9.92 -26.56
N THR A 59 27.03 -8.99 -27.08
CA THR A 59 26.72 -7.77 -26.35
C THR A 59 25.92 -8.24 -25.13
N PRO A 60 26.37 -7.94 -23.91
CA PRO A 60 25.63 -8.37 -22.74
C PRO A 60 24.21 -7.82 -22.81
N VAL A 61 23.24 -8.72 -22.82
CA VAL A 61 21.83 -8.35 -22.73
C VAL A 61 21.63 -7.82 -21.31
N LEU A 62 21.35 -6.51 -21.20
CA LEU A 62 21.02 -5.91 -19.91
C LEU A 62 19.68 -6.48 -19.43
N GLU A 63 19.66 -7.01 -18.22
CA GLU A 63 18.43 -7.46 -17.60
C GLU A 63 17.61 -6.24 -17.16
N PRO A 64 16.25 -6.31 -17.22
CA PRO A 64 15.38 -5.27 -16.73
C PRO A 64 15.62 -4.99 -15.23
N ASP A 65 15.70 -3.72 -14.84
CA ASP A 65 15.83 -3.25 -13.45
C ASP A 65 14.94 -2.03 -13.27
N TYR A 66 13.76 -2.27 -12.67
CA TYR A 66 12.73 -1.27 -12.46
C TYR A 66 12.66 -0.85 -11.00
N GLU A 67 12.41 0.44 -10.78
CA GLU A 67 12.18 1.02 -9.46
C GLU A 67 11.04 2.04 -9.52
N LEU A 68 10.30 2.19 -8.43
CA LEU A 68 9.30 3.24 -8.29
C LEU A 68 9.89 4.45 -7.58
N ASP A 69 9.69 5.64 -8.17
CA ASP A 69 9.88 6.93 -7.52
C ASP A 69 8.51 7.52 -7.23
N ALA A 70 8.16 7.63 -5.94
CA ALA A 70 6.83 8.02 -5.51
C ALA A 70 6.85 9.28 -4.64
N GLU A 71 5.97 10.20 -4.97
CA GLU A 71 5.63 11.36 -4.14
C GLU A 71 4.38 11.02 -3.33
N ILE A 72 4.56 10.73 -2.03
CA ILE A 72 3.48 10.46 -1.08
C ILE A 72 3.39 11.67 -0.14
N PRO A 73 2.18 12.20 0.14
CA PRO A 73 2.01 13.28 1.09
C PRO A 73 2.63 12.95 2.45
N THR A 74 3.33 13.92 3.02
CA THR A 74 4.02 13.76 4.32
C THR A 74 3.08 14.08 5.48
N GLY A 75 3.31 13.41 6.63
CA GLY A 75 2.47 13.54 7.83
C GLY A 75 1.22 12.66 7.75
N TRP A 76 0.32 12.86 8.73
CA TRP A 76 -0.94 12.14 8.81
C TRP A 76 -2.08 12.97 8.21
N HIS A 77 -3.06 12.29 7.62
CA HIS A 77 -4.20 12.90 6.94
C HIS A 77 -5.50 12.21 7.33
N ASN A 78 -6.54 12.99 7.61
CA ASN A 78 -7.89 12.46 7.88
C ASN A 78 -8.79 12.45 6.63
N ALA A 79 -8.18 12.41 5.45
CA ALA A 79 -8.85 12.34 4.16
C ALA A 79 -8.02 11.49 3.18
N PRO A 80 -8.64 10.93 2.13
CA PRO A 80 -7.93 10.27 1.05
C PRO A 80 -6.80 11.12 0.49
N VAL A 81 -5.64 10.50 0.22
CA VAL A 81 -4.45 11.19 -0.30
C VAL A 81 -4.22 10.86 -1.76
N THR A 82 -3.69 11.82 -2.51
CA THR A 82 -3.25 11.59 -3.89
C THR A 82 -1.74 11.36 -3.91
N ILE A 83 -1.32 10.29 -4.53
CA ILE A 83 0.09 9.93 -4.76
C ILE A 83 0.45 10.13 -6.22
N THR A 84 1.70 10.49 -6.47
CA THR A 84 2.28 10.54 -7.82
C THR A 84 3.41 9.53 -7.90
N VAL A 85 3.37 8.63 -8.90
CA VAL A 85 4.34 7.53 -9.03
C VAL A 85 4.99 7.58 -10.40
N ARG A 86 6.33 7.45 -10.44
CA ARG A 86 7.15 7.31 -11.64
C ARG A 86 7.83 5.96 -11.65
N LEU A 87 7.93 5.35 -12.83
CA LEU A 87 8.73 4.15 -13.05
C LEU A 87 10.11 4.55 -13.57
N ILE A 88 11.15 4.07 -12.92
CA ILE A 88 12.54 4.25 -13.34
C ILE A 88 13.01 2.92 -13.93
N ASP A 89 13.33 2.92 -15.22
CA ASP A 89 14.01 1.82 -15.89
C ASP A 89 15.52 2.10 -15.90
N LYS A 90 16.23 1.53 -14.93
CA LYS A 90 17.67 1.80 -14.72
C LYS A 90 18.55 1.34 -15.88
N ASN A 91 18.13 0.29 -16.57
CA ASN A 91 18.89 -0.32 -17.67
C ASN A 91 18.37 0.08 -19.06
N ASN A 92 17.31 0.91 -19.12
CA ASN A 92 16.67 1.37 -20.35
C ASN A 92 16.26 0.22 -21.28
N THR A 93 15.68 -0.82 -20.67
CA THR A 93 15.20 -2.03 -21.36
C THR A 93 13.82 -1.84 -21.97
N GLY A 94 13.05 -0.87 -21.49
CA GLY A 94 11.67 -0.59 -21.87
C GLY A 94 10.67 -1.56 -21.22
N TRP A 95 9.40 -1.34 -21.51
CA TRP A 95 8.28 -2.18 -21.09
C TRP A 95 7.23 -2.28 -22.18
N VAL A 96 6.39 -3.32 -22.14
CA VAL A 96 5.27 -3.52 -23.08
C VAL A 96 3.92 -3.27 -22.40
N LYS A 97 3.83 -3.44 -21.08
CA LYS A 97 2.62 -3.25 -20.31
C LYS A 97 2.92 -2.86 -18.87
N ILE A 98 2.10 -2.00 -18.30
CA ILE A 98 2.11 -1.66 -16.89
C ILE A 98 0.67 -1.79 -16.36
N GLU A 99 0.49 -2.58 -15.31
CA GLU A 99 -0.77 -2.72 -14.60
C GLU A 99 -0.59 -2.29 -13.16
N ALA A 100 -1.66 -1.85 -12.53
CA ALA A 100 -1.69 -1.54 -11.11
C ALA A 100 -2.85 -2.28 -10.41
N ALA A 101 -2.67 -2.58 -9.13
CA ALA A 101 -3.71 -3.14 -8.26
C ALA A 101 -3.58 -2.58 -6.85
N PHE A 102 -4.72 -2.42 -6.15
CA PHE A 102 -4.75 -1.98 -4.74
C PHE A 102 -4.74 -3.16 -3.75
N SER A 103 -4.55 -4.38 -4.23
CA SER A 103 -4.44 -5.60 -3.42
C SER A 103 -3.52 -6.59 -4.12
N SER A 104 -2.66 -7.27 -3.37
CA SER A 104 -1.67 -8.20 -3.91
C SER A 104 -2.26 -9.52 -4.40
N GLU A 105 -3.44 -9.91 -3.92
CA GLU A 105 -3.88 -11.32 -4.03
C GLU A 105 -4.83 -11.59 -5.19
N ASP A 106 -5.42 -10.55 -5.81
CA ASP A 106 -6.39 -10.77 -6.87
C ASP A 106 -5.97 -10.11 -8.19
N SER A 107 -5.54 -10.95 -9.13
CA SER A 107 -5.34 -10.54 -10.52
C SER A 107 -6.62 -10.00 -11.19
N ALA A 108 -7.78 -10.16 -10.55
CA ALA A 108 -9.07 -9.67 -11.02
C ALA A 108 -9.23 -8.14 -10.87
N ASP A 109 -8.47 -7.52 -9.97
CA ASP A 109 -8.55 -6.09 -9.70
C ASP A 109 -7.42 -5.28 -10.38
N ARG A 110 -6.63 -5.93 -11.24
CA ARG A 110 -5.61 -5.25 -12.03
C ARG A 110 -6.24 -4.41 -13.13
N PHE A 111 -5.76 -3.19 -13.27
CA PHE A 111 -6.15 -2.28 -14.34
C PHE A 111 -4.90 -1.80 -15.10
N ASP A 112 -5.04 -1.72 -16.44
CA ASP A 112 -3.96 -1.30 -17.33
C ASP A 112 -3.77 0.22 -17.25
N VAL A 113 -2.54 0.65 -16.99
CA VAL A 113 -2.13 2.06 -16.89
C VAL A 113 -1.05 2.42 -17.91
N THR A 114 -0.79 1.54 -18.88
CA THR A 114 0.30 1.68 -19.86
C THR A 114 0.17 2.94 -20.68
N GLU A 115 -1.02 3.25 -21.21
CA GLU A 115 -1.25 4.44 -22.05
C GLU A 115 -1.02 5.71 -21.24
N GLU A 116 -1.57 5.78 -20.02
CA GLU A 116 -1.43 6.93 -19.14
C GLU A 116 0.04 7.17 -18.78
N TRP A 117 0.77 6.09 -18.49
CA TRP A 117 2.19 6.17 -18.19
C TRP A 117 3.01 6.65 -19.38
N ASN A 118 2.73 6.14 -20.58
CA ASN A 118 3.42 6.54 -21.80
C ASN A 118 3.13 7.99 -22.21
N GLU A 119 1.93 8.50 -21.89
CA GLU A 119 1.53 9.87 -22.20
C GLU A 119 2.16 10.90 -21.24
N TYR A 120 2.13 10.63 -19.94
CA TYR A 120 2.51 11.61 -18.91
C TYR A 120 3.87 11.33 -18.27
N GLY A 121 4.38 10.10 -18.33
CA GLY A 121 5.61 9.66 -17.65
C GLY A 121 5.43 9.45 -16.15
N TYR A 122 4.21 9.56 -15.63
CA TYR A 122 3.84 9.31 -14.24
C TYR A 122 2.38 8.87 -14.15
N LEU A 123 2.03 8.30 -13.01
CA LEU A 123 0.66 7.97 -12.64
C LEU A 123 0.27 8.79 -11.42
N GLU A 124 -0.91 9.43 -11.47
CA GLU A 124 -1.51 10.09 -10.32
C GLU A 124 -2.75 9.31 -9.87
N ARG A 125 -2.82 8.95 -8.58
CA ARG A 125 -3.93 8.18 -8.02
C ARG A 125 -4.29 8.64 -6.63
N THR A 126 -5.59 8.65 -6.36
CA THR A 126 -6.12 8.89 -5.02
C THR A 126 -6.26 7.56 -4.30
N MET A 127 -5.57 7.44 -3.17
CA MET A 127 -5.67 6.34 -2.23
C MET A 127 -6.81 6.62 -1.27
N PRO A 128 -7.85 5.76 -1.24
CA PRO A 128 -8.98 5.98 -0.33
C PRO A 128 -8.67 5.60 1.11
N ASP A 129 -7.66 4.74 1.33
CA ASP A 129 -7.28 4.18 2.62
C ASP A 129 -5.79 3.77 2.60
N ASN A 130 -5.23 3.47 3.78
CA ASN A 130 -3.90 2.91 3.90
C ASN A 130 -3.81 1.54 3.23
N GLY A 131 -2.68 1.27 2.59
CA GLY A 131 -2.46 -0.03 1.95
C GLY A 131 -1.25 -0.04 1.04
N THR A 132 -1.05 -1.16 0.35
CA THR A 132 0.00 -1.33 -0.63
C THR A 132 -0.60 -1.30 -2.04
N VAL A 133 -0.05 -0.47 -2.92
CA VAL A 133 -0.33 -0.50 -4.36
C VAL A 133 0.73 -1.36 -5.02
N PHE A 134 0.32 -2.30 -5.85
CA PHE A 134 1.21 -3.15 -6.63
C PHE A 134 1.23 -2.67 -8.07
N PHE A 135 2.42 -2.51 -8.62
CA PHE A 135 2.64 -2.27 -10.05
C PHE A 135 3.27 -3.50 -10.67
N PHE A 136 2.71 -3.94 -11.80
CA PHE A 136 3.18 -5.10 -12.55
C PHE A 136 3.69 -4.61 -13.89
N VAL A 137 5.01 -4.65 -14.05
CA VAL A 137 5.68 -4.20 -15.28
C VAL A 137 6.03 -5.42 -16.11
N THR A 138 5.44 -5.54 -17.29
CA THR A 138 5.82 -6.58 -18.26
C THR A 138 6.92 -6.05 -19.16
N ASP A 139 8.07 -6.69 -19.14
CA ASP A 139 9.23 -6.33 -19.96
C ASP A 139 9.06 -6.76 -21.44
N PRO A 140 9.95 -6.33 -22.36
CA PRO A 140 9.89 -6.74 -23.78
C PRO A 140 10.06 -8.24 -24.03
N MET A 141 10.55 -9.01 -23.06
CA MET A 141 10.66 -10.47 -23.14
C MET A 141 9.40 -11.17 -22.63
N GLY A 142 8.44 -10.43 -22.10
CA GLY A 142 7.17 -10.94 -21.57
C GLY A 142 7.25 -11.39 -20.11
N MET A 143 8.33 -11.07 -19.40
CA MET A 143 8.45 -11.35 -17.96
C MET A 143 7.78 -10.22 -17.15
N GLU A 144 7.06 -10.60 -16.09
CA GLU A 144 6.39 -9.67 -15.20
C GLU A 144 7.26 -9.40 -13.96
N HIS A 145 7.40 -8.11 -13.61
CA HIS A 145 8.11 -7.61 -12.46
C HIS A 145 7.10 -6.92 -11.53
N GLU A 146 6.99 -7.41 -10.30
CA GLU A 146 6.11 -6.84 -9.28
C GLU A 146 6.85 -5.81 -8.44
N LEU A 147 6.27 -4.62 -8.30
CA LEU A 147 6.82 -3.49 -7.57
C LEU A 147 5.77 -3.00 -6.56
N PRO A 148 5.91 -3.34 -5.27
CA PRO A 148 5.00 -2.84 -4.23
C PRO A 148 5.33 -1.40 -3.84
N LEU A 149 4.29 -0.62 -3.53
CA LEU A 149 4.38 0.73 -2.98
C LEU A 149 3.47 0.85 -1.76
N ASP A 150 4.07 1.00 -0.59
CA ASP A 150 3.33 1.17 0.66
C ASP A 150 2.90 2.63 0.86
N VAL A 151 1.60 2.83 1.15
CA VAL A 151 1.02 4.14 1.46
C VAL A 151 0.32 4.04 2.83
N TYR A 152 0.95 4.57 3.87
CA TYR A 152 0.47 4.54 5.26
C TYR A 152 0.64 5.92 5.88
N CYS A 153 -0.31 6.82 5.56
CA CYS A 153 -0.30 8.19 6.06
C CYS A 153 -1.71 8.72 6.35
N MET A 154 -2.71 7.85 6.41
CA MET A 154 -4.11 8.24 6.66
C MET A 154 -4.59 7.67 7.98
N ASP A 155 -5.38 8.48 8.69
CA ASP A 155 -6.05 8.12 9.92
C ASP A 155 -7.41 8.83 9.96
N PHE A 156 -8.47 8.06 9.96
CA PHE A 156 -9.85 8.57 9.95
C PHE A 156 -10.55 8.42 11.29
N GLU A 157 -9.88 7.84 12.28
CA GLU A 157 -10.45 7.58 13.58
C GLU A 157 -10.09 8.70 14.56
N ALA A 158 -11.08 9.17 15.34
CA ALA A 158 -10.83 10.10 16.41
C ALA A 158 -10.11 9.41 17.57
N PRO A 159 -9.25 10.14 18.33
CA PRO A 159 -8.59 9.59 19.49
C PRO A 159 -9.59 9.19 20.60
N MET A 160 -9.19 8.27 21.45
CA MET A 160 -9.92 7.93 22.66
C MET A 160 -9.60 8.94 23.77
N LEU A 161 -10.65 9.45 24.44
CA LEU A 161 -10.52 10.42 25.51
C LEU A 161 -11.28 9.96 26.75
N ARG A 162 -10.65 10.11 27.92
CA ARG A 162 -11.27 9.93 29.23
C ARG A 162 -10.82 11.04 30.14
N ALA A 163 -11.73 11.56 30.97
CA ALA A 163 -11.41 12.58 31.97
C ALA A 163 -12.15 12.33 33.26
N GLY A 164 -11.56 12.78 34.39
CA GLY A 164 -12.15 12.69 35.69
C GLY A 164 -11.47 13.63 36.69
N ILE A 165 -12.23 14.07 37.72
CA ILE A 165 -11.75 14.98 38.74
C ILE A 165 -11.42 14.20 40.00
N ASN A 166 -10.22 14.45 40.55
CA ASN A 166 -9.78 13.92 41.85
C ASN A 166 -9.23 15.06 42.74
N GLY A 167 -10.02 15.51 43.70
CA GLY A 167 -9.68 16.70 44.51
C GLY A 167 -9.57 17.94 43.63
N THR A 168 -8.41 18.57 43.59
CA THR A 168 -8.12 19.80 42.81
C THR A 168 -7.50 19.51 41.44
N LEU A 169 -7.42 18.23 41.05
CA LEU A 169 -6.81 17.82 39.79
C LEU A 169 -7.85 17.24 38.84
N LEU A 170 -7.92 17.77 37.65
CA LEU A 170 -8.49 17.13 36.48
C LEU A 170 -7.43 16.20 35.90
N ARG A 171 -7.73 14.91 35.82
CA ARG A 171 -6.93 13.92 35.12
C ARG A 171 -7.58 13.61 33.79
N VAL A 172 -6.81 13.73 32.72
CA VAL A 172 -7.21 13.40 31.35
C VAL A 172 -6.31 12.30 30.83
N GLU A 173 -6.90 11.28 30.23
CA GLU A 173 -6.22 10.21 29.52
C GLU A 173 -6.64 10.28 28.04
N ALA A 174 -5.68 10.50 27.14
CA ALA A 174 -5.89 10.53 25.70
C ALA A 174 -4.97 9.51 25.02
N SER A 175 -5.51 8.76 24.08
CA SER A 175 -4.73 7.79 23.30
C SER A 175 -5.26 7.67 21.88
N ASP A 176 -4.35 7.51 20.96
CA ASP A 176 -4.61 7.19 19.58
C ASP A 176 -3.64 6.11 19.11
N THR A 177 -4.10 5.17 18.28
CA THR A 177 -3.34 3.97 17.92
C THR A 177 -2.58 4.12 16.61
N LEU A 178 -2.91 5.12 15.79
CA LEU A 178 -2.36 5.25 14.44
C LEU A 178 -1.56 6.54 14.29
N SER A 179 -2.22 7.70 14.30
CA SER A 179 -1.53 8.98 14.12
C SER A 179 -0.95 9.55 15.41
N GLY A 180 -1.47 9.12 16.57
CA GLY A 180 -1.07 9.61 17.90
C GLY A 180 -1.71 10.96 18.26
N ILE A 181 -1.60 11.36 19.53
CA ILE A 181 -2.20 12.59 20.08
C ILE A 181 -1.36 13.80 19.66
N ALA A 182 -2.01 14.81 19.05
CA ALA A 182 -1.43 16.13 18.79
C ALA A 182 -1.64 17.07 20.00
N ALA A 183 -2.84 17.08 20.57
CA ALA A 183 -3.19 17.98 21.65
C ALA A 183 -4.40 17.50 22.45
N VAL A 184 -4.48 18.00 23.70
CA VAL A 184 -5.68 17.96 24.54
C VAL A 184 -6.07 19.39 24.86
N PHE A 185 -7.36 19.68 24.89
CA PHE A 185 -7.91 20.98 25.25
C PHE A 185 -8.76 20.85 26.52
N VAL A 186 -8.66 21.86 27.37
CA VAL A 186 -9.51 22.02 28.57
C VAL A 186 -10.01 23.45 28.55
N ASN A 187 -11.30 23.68 28.35
CA ASN A 187 -11.91 25.01 28.20
C ASN A 187 -11.10 25.90 27.23
N ASP A 188 -10.84 25.38 26.01
CA ASP A 188 -10.03 26.05 24.95
C ASP A 188 -8.53 26.26 25.30
N GLU A 189 -8.08 25.89 26.51
CA GLU A 189 -6.65 25.90 26.84
C GLU A 189 -5.93 24.68 26.22
N LEU A 190 -4.88 24.96 25.47
CA LEU A 190 -4.13 23.96 24.67
C LEU A 190 -3.02 23.28 25.49
N TYR A 191 -3.00 21.96 25.48
CA TYR A 191 -1.95 21.12 26.07
C TYR A 191 -1.38 20.17 25.01
N THR A 192 -0.10 20.35 24.66
CA THR A 192 0.61 19.53 23.65
C THR A 192 1.57 18.51 24.28
N THR A 193 1.76 18.55 25.60
CA THR A 193 2.66 17.62 26.30
C THR A 193 1.86 16.78 27.28
N LEU A 194 1.80 15.49 27.00
CA LEU A 194 1.19 14.49 27.86
C LEU A 194 2.29 13.55 28.39
N ASP A 195 2.17 13.12 29.63
CA ASP A 195 3.05 12.11 30.20
C ASP A 195 2.43 10.72 30.03
N ASN A 196 2.97 9.95 29.05
CA ASN A 196 2.42 8.64 28.67
C ASN A 196 0.90 8.66 28.33
N GLY A 197 0.44 9.70 27.64
CA GLY A 197 -0.98 9.88 27.31
C GLY A 197 -1.82 10.47 28.43
N GLU A 198 -1.21 10.87 29.56
CA GLU A 198 -1.89 11.49 30.67
C GLU A 198 -1.58 12.99 30.79
N LEU A 199 -2.60 13.76 31.09
CA LEU A 199 -2.51 15.17 31.44
C LEU A 199 -3.15 15.39 32.83
N ASN A 200 -2.48 16.12 33.72
CA ASN A 200 -3.00 16.52 35.01
C ASN A 200 -3.05 18.05 35.11
N VAL A 201 -4.26 18.61 35.24
CA VAL A 201 -4.50 20.05 35.28
C VAL A 201 -5.07 20.42 36.64
N ARG A 202 -4.53 21.49 37.27
CA ARG A 202 -5.16 22.06 38.47
C ARG A 202 -6.36 22.90 38.05
N ILE A 203 -7.50 22.65 38.74
CA ILE A 203 -8.79 23.26 38.41
C ILE A 203 -9.36 24.11 39.56
N ASP A 204 -8.69 24.17 40.72
CA ASP A 204 -9.11 24.97 41.86
C ASP A 204 -9.04 26.50 41.66
N ASN A 205 -8.46 26.93 40.55
CA ASN A 205 -8.41 28.32 40.08
C ASN A 205 -9.38 28.61 38.91
N LEU A 206 -10.11 27.61 38.41
CA LEU A 206 -11.09 27.76 37.33
C LEU A 206 -12.49 27.97 37.93
N THR A 207 -12.67 29.06 38.70
CA THR A 207 -13.89 29.29 39.47
C THR A 207 -15.04 29.89 38.67
N ASP A 208 -14.74 30.43 37.47
CA ASP A 208 -15.72 31.15 36.63
C ASP A 208 -16.51 30.19 35.73
N ASP A 209 -16.01 28.97 35.50
CA ASP A 209 -16.60 28.00 34.61
C ASP A 209 -17.41 26.95 35.36
N ALA A 210 -18.72 26.90 35.16
CA ALA A 210 -19.59 25.88 35.78
C ALA A 210 -19.30 24.45 35.26
N TYR A 211 -18.75 24.32 34.06
CA TYR A 211 -18.40 23.06 33.42
C TYR A 211 -17.01 23.13 32.84
N LEU A 212 -16.32 21.98 32.84
CA LEU A 212 -15.08 21.77 32.14
C LEU A 212 -15.39 20.98 30.85
N TYR A 213 -14.99 21.53 29.71
CA TYR A 213 -15.10 20.90 28.39
C TYR A 213 -13.73 20.40 27.99
N ILE A 214 -13.64 19.11 27.78
CA ILE A 214 -12.37 18.45 27.44
C ILE A 214 -12.53 17.76 26.10
N ASP A 215 -11.60 18.00 25.18
CA ASP A 215 -11.48 17.29 23.91
C ASP A 215 -10.02 17.01 23.55
N ALA A 216 -9.80 16.21 22.54
CA ALA A 216 -8.47 15.88 22.05
C ALA A 216 -8.46 15.88 20.51
N LEU A 217 -7.30 16.22 19.98
CA LEU A 217 -6.97 16.25 18.58
C LEU A 217 -5.82 15.27 18.33
N ASP A 218 -5.90 14.45 17.30
CA ASP A 218 -4.80 13.62 16.83
C ASP A 218 -3.91 14.35 15.80
N ASN A 219 -2.84 13.68 15.36
CA ASN A 219 -1.94 14.25 14.35
C ASN A 219 -2.50 14.22 12.92
N ALA A 220 -3.59 13.49 12.66
CA ALA A 220 -4.29 13.51 11.39
C ALA A 220 -5.34 14.63 11.30
N GLY A 221 -5.72 15.21 12.43
CA GLY A 221 -6.70 16.28 12.52
C GLY A 221 -8.11 15.79 12.88
N ASN A 222 -8.25 14.59 13.44
CA ASN A 222 -9.53 14.10 13.95
C ASN A 222 -9.73 14.57 15.40
N TRP A 223 -10.94 14.99 15.71
CA TRP A 223 -11.35 15.49 17.04
C TRP A 223 -12.22 14.48 17.75
N THR A 224 -12.06 14.40 19.07
CA THR A 224 -13.01 13.68 19.94
C THR A 224 -14.30 14.46 20.12
N ASP A 225 -15.35 13.78 20.56
CA ASP A 225 -16.47 14.45 21.22
C ASP A 225 -16.00 15.00 22.57
N TYR A 226 -16.66 16.09 23.04
CA TYR A 226 -16.38 16.66 24.35
C TYR A 226 -16.72 15.71 25.49
N VAL A 227 -15.79 15.56 26.43
CA VAL A 227 -16.08 15.08 27.77
C VAL A 227 -16.43 16.30 28.62
N VAL A 228 -17.65 16.35 29.15
CA VAL A 228 -18.14 17.48 29.99
C VAL A 228 -18.24 17.07 31.44
N LEU A 229 -17.55 17.78 32.32
CA LEU A 229 -17.55 17.56 33.76
C LEU A 229 -18.05 18.80 34.48
N ALA A 230 -18.89 18.62 35.55
CA ALA A 230 -19.22 19.73 36.41
C ALA A 230 -17.98 20.18 37.18
N ASN A 231 -17.72 21.48 37.21
CA ASN A 231 -16.60 22.04 37.98
C ASN A 231 -16.98 22.20 39.46
N PRO A 232 -16.34 21.47 40.37
CA PRO A 232 -16.66 21.53 41.80
C PRO A 232 -16.21 22.84 42.47
N PHE A 233 -15.43 23.67 41.78
CA PHE A 233 -14.90 24.94 42.27
C PHE A 233 -15.62 26.16 41.68
N TYR A 234 -16.66 25.93 40.85
CA TYR A 234 -17.47 27.03 40.31
C TYR A 234 -18.14 27.82 41.42
N GLU A 235 -17.95 29.13 41.41
CA GLU A 235 -18.60 30.09 42.29
C GLU A 235 -19.64 30.89 41.52
N GLU A 236 -20.93 30.65 41.78
CA GLU A 236 -22.01 31.45 41.17
C GLU A 236 -21.93 32.90 41.69
N GLU A 237 -21.77 33.85 40.75
CA GLU A 237 -21.83 35.27 41.09
C GLU A 237 -23.21 35.57 41.73
N THR A 238 -23.24 35.76 43.02
CA THR A 238 -24.46 36.25 43.68
C THR A 238 -24.66 37.73 43.39
N GLU A 239 -25.71 38.08 42.62
CA GLU A 239 -26.05 39.49 42.45
C GLU A 239 -26.16 40.18 43.83
N PRO A 240 -25.49 41.34 43.98
CA PRO A 240 -25.61 42.08 45.24
C PRO A 240 -27.08 42.42 45.50
N ALA A 241 -27.56 42.08 46.70
CA ALA A 241 -28.92 42.36 47.11
C ALA A 241 -29.25 43.83 46.86
N PRO A 242 -30.41 44.18 46.27
CA PRO A 242 -30.79 45.56 46.03
C PRO A 242 -30.68 46.36 47.29
N THR A 243 -29.86 47.40 47.29
CA THR A 243 -29.71 48.35 48.45
C THR A 243 -31.02 49.00 48.68
N PRO A 244 -31.55 49.03 49.96
CA PRO A 244 -32.84 49.56 50.30
C PRO A 244 -32.98 51.08 50.14
#